data_58a3fba1f3256d5de3fef4c26f1acb63
#
_entry.id   58a3fba1f3256d5de3fef4c26f1acb63
#
_cell.length_a   1.000
_cell.length_b   1.000
_cell.length_c   1.000
_cell.angle_alpha   90.00
_cell.angle_beta   90.00
_cell.angle_gamma   90.00
#
_symmetry.space_group_name_H-M   'P 1'
#
loop_
_entity.id
_entity.type
_entity.pdbx_description
1 polymer ?
#
loop_
_entity_poly.entity_id
_entity_poly.type
_entity_poly.pdbx_seq_one_letter_code
_entity_poly.pdbx_strand_id
1 'polypeptide(L)'
;MKSVRYVSVMFFSLVMAGGMFQACSSSDKEAKVKEEAVAVVTALPSSTEESGVLASGQIEAGQTAVISTRVMGSISRIYVKAGDKVAKGQLLVSISNADIMAQRAQADAAISEAKAAAAVSAKDLERFKQLYQNQSASAKELENVTLQHQSISSKLETALQMRNQVNAMLAYTRITAPF
;
A
#
# COMPACT_ATOMS: atom_id res chain seq x y z
N MET A 1 2.97 33.75 -63.34
CA MET A 1 4.07 32.91 -62.89
C MET A 1 3.78 31.39 -63.08
N LYS A 2 3.18 30.99 -64.20
CA LYS A 2 2.86 29.59 -64.49
C LYS A 2 3.61 28.99 -65.68
N SER A 3 4.36 29.80 -66.44
CA SER A 3 5.04 29.36 -67.67
C SER A 3 6.47 28.84 -67.50
N VAL A 4 7.13 29.10 -66.37
CA VAL A 4 8.53 28.71 -66.14
C VAL A 4 8.64 27.24 -65.67
N ARG A 5 7.57 26.68 -65.12
CA ARG A 5 7.59 25.29 -64.61
C ARG A 5 7.48 24.21 -65.69
N TYR A 6 6.90 24.54 -66.82
CA TYR A 6 6.75 23.59 -67.95
C TYR A 6 7.99 23.44 -68.80
N VAL A 7 8.80 24.49 -68.90
CA VAL A 7 10.07 24.44 -69.66
C VAL A 7 11.12 23.60 -68.97
N SER A 8 11.14 23.56 -67.65
CA SER A 8 12.09 22.73 -66.85
C SER A 8 11.79 21.23 -66.92
N VAL A 9 10.49 20.86 -67.03
CA VAL A 9 10.08 19.46 -67.13
C VAL A 9 10.33 18.88 -68.51
N MET A 10 10.21 19.72 -69.57
CA MET A 10 10.46 19.32 -70.94
C MET A 10 11.95 19.13 -71.26
N PHE A 11 12.84 19.88 -70.59
CA PHE A 11 14.30 19.76 -70.75
C PHE A 11 14.84 18.48 -70.02
N PHE A 12 14.22 18.04 -68.95
CA PHE A 12 14.61 16.83 -68.22
C PHE A 12 14.16 15.55 -68.93
N SER A 13 13.08 15.61 -69.73
CA SER A 13 12.60 14.48 -70.55
C SER A 13 13.46 14.21 -71.78
N LEU A 14 14.13 15.24 -72.33
CA LEU A 14 14.94 15.08 -73.56
C LEU A 14 16.32 14.50 -73.28
N VAL A 15 16.85 14.61 -72.07
CA VAL A 15 18.20 14.07 -71.71
C VAL A 15 18.17 12.56 -71.41
N MET A 16 16.98 11.99 -71.13
CA MET A 16 16.84 10.56 -70.86
C MET A 16 16.66 9.67 -72.14
N ALA A 17 16.44 10.27 -73.28
CA ALA A 17 16.21 9.48 -74.54
C ALA A 17 17.46 9.25 -75.38
N GLY A 18 18.63 9.73 -74.91
CA GLY A 18 19.87 9.70 -75.74
C GLY A 18 20.92 8.62 -75.35
N GLY A 19 20.64 7.75 -74.39
CA GLY A 19 21.62 6.88 -73.74
C GLY A 19 21.59 5.41 -74.09
N MET A 20 20.87 4.96 -75.10
CA MET A 20 20.83 3.53 -75.46
C MET A 20 21.28 3.26 -76.84
N PHE A 21 22.60 3.27 -77.12
CA PHE A 21 23.20 2.50 -78.22
C PHE A 21 24.73 2.53 -78.09
N GLN A 22 25.25 1.58 -77.33
CA GLN A 22 26.60 1.06 -77.57
C GLN A 22 26.67 -0.39 -77.09
N ALA A 23 26.32 -1.29 -77.98
CA ALA A 23 26.75 -2.66 -77.89
C ALA A 23 28.07 -2.79 -78.61
N CYS A 24 29.12 -3.05 -77.87
CA CYS A 24 30.39 -3.51 -78.43
C CYS A 24 30.66 -4.95 -77.94
N SER A 25 30.64 -5.78 -78.94
CA SER A 25 31.17 -7.14 -78.97
C SER A 25 32.66 -7.18 -78.60
N SER A 26 33.03 -7.89 -77.59
CA SER A 26 34.42 -8.30 -77.39
C SER A 26 34.42 -9.82 -77.12
N SER A 27 35.10 -10.51 -78.01
CA SER A 27 35.41 -11.90 -78.00
C SER A 27 36.27 -12.23 -76.75
N ASP A 28 35.71 -12.92 -75.81
CA ASP A 28 36.48 -13.42 -74.65
C ASP A 28 37.06 -14.78 -74.98
N LYS A 29 38.36 -14.85 -74.96
CA LYS A 29 39.11 -16.10 -74.85
C LYS A 29 38.89 -16.61 -73.41
N GLU A 30 38.16 -17.73 -73.30
CA GLU A 30 38.10 -18.48 -72.04
C GLU A 30 39.53 -18.92 -71.63
N ALA A 31 40.06 -18.21 -70.66
CA ALA A 31 41.13 -18.77 -69.85
C ALA A 31 40.53 -19.77 -68.88
N LYS A 32 40.66 -21.06 -69.17
CA LYS A 32 40.35 -22.11 -68.18
C LYS A 32 41.27 -21.92 -66.97
N VAL A 33 40.70 -21.23 -65.99
CA VAL A 33 41.28 -21.24 -64.64
C VAL A 33 41.02 -22.64 -64.09
N LYS A 34 42.10 -23.37 -63.90
CA LYS A 34 42.06 -24.68 -63.24
C LYS A 34 41.72 -24.41 -61.79
N GLU A 35 40.41 -24.51 -61.47
CA GLU A 35 39.96 -24.42 -60.04
C GLU A 35 40.61 -25.58 -59.32
N GLU A 36 41.52 -25.27 -58.45
CA GLU A 36 42.04 -26.19 -57.46
C GLU A 36 40.94 -26.48 -56.47
N ALA A 37 40.53 -27.72 -56.32
CA ALA A 37 39.45 -28.15 -55.46
C ALA A 37 39.83 -27.82 -54.01
N VAL A 38 39.23 -26.76 -53.47
CA VAL A 38 39.32 -26.43 -52.05
C VAL A 38 38.50 -27.42 -51.26
N ALA A 39 39.14 -28.17 -50.37
CA ALA A 39 38.44 -29.07 -49.47
C ALA A 39 37.55 -28.25 -48.51
N VAL A 40 36.26 -28.21 -48.77
CA VAL A 40 35.28 -27.56 -47.89
C VAL A 40 34.85 -28.56 -46.83
N VAL A 41 35.18 -28.29 -45.59
CA VAL A 41 34.63 -29.04 -44.46
C VAL A 41 33.21 -28.55 -44.24
N THR A 42 32.23 -29.33 -44.61
CA THR A 42 30.83 -29.06 -44.31
C THR A 42 30.57 -29.48 -42.86
N ALA A 43 30.33 -28.52 -42.00
CA ALA A 43 29.78 -28.78 -40.69
C ALA A 43 28.24 -28.84 -40.79
N LEU A 44 27.65 -29.93 -40.33
CA LEU A 44 26.21 -29.98 -40.17
C LEU A 44 25.82 -28.93 -39.10
N PRO A 45 24.80 -28.13 -39.35
CA PRO A 45 24.32 -27.25 -38.31
C PRO A 45 23.89 -28.12 -37.12
N SER A 46 24.51 -27.91 -35.95
CA SER A 46 24.03 -28.54 -34.75
C SER A 46 22.67 -27.92 -34.43
N SER A 47 21.63 -28.68 -34.69
CA SER A 47 20.30 -28.33 -34.24
C SER A 47 20.20 -28.53 -32.72
N THR A 48 21.05 -27.84 -31.95
CA THR A 48 20.68 -27.56 -30.60
C THR A 48 19.75 -26.33 -30.68
N GLU A 49 18.54 -26.59 -31.16
CA GLU A 49 17.44 -25.69 -30.86
C GLU A 49 17.24 -25.75 -29.37
N GLU A 50 18.04 -24.99 -28.62
CA GLU A 50 17.53 -24.47 -27.36
C GLU A 50 16.34 -23.59 -27.72
N SER A 51 15.19 -24.23 -27.76
CA SER A 51 13.90 -23.55 -27.89
C SER A 51 13.69 -22.70 -26.64
N GLY A 52 14.47 -21.65 -26.54
CA GLY A 52 14.31 -20.63 -25.49
C GLY A 52 13.02 -19.88 -25.77
N VAL A 53 12.03 -20.06 -24.92
CA VAL A 53 10.84 -19.21 -24.94
C VAL A 53 11.26 -17.82 -24.44
N LEU A 54 11.36 -16.85 -25.34
CA LEU A 54 11.52 -15.45 -24.97
C LEU A 54 10.19 -14.96 -24.41
N ALA A 55 10.11 -14.85 -23.08
CA ALA A 55 9.00 -14.23 -22.40
C ALA A 55 9.40 -12.82 -21.96
N SER A 56 8.62 -11.80 -22.33
CA SER A 56 8.72 -10.46 -21.79
C SER A 56 7.61 -10.25 -20.76
N GLY A 57 7.92 -9.61 -19.65
CA GLY A 57 6.96 -9.34 -18.61
C GLY A 57 7.44 -8.21 -17.70
N GLN A 58 6.52 -7.66 -16.91
CA GLN A 58 6.80 -6.68 -15.89
C GLN A 58 6.76 -7.37 -14.53
N ILE A 59 7.74 -7.06 -13.67
CA ILE A 59 7.74 -7.55 -12.29
C ILE A 59 6.95 -6.53 -11.47
N GLU A 60 5.88 -6.99 -10.85
CA GLU A 60 5.07 -6.19 -9.94
C GLU A 60 5.10 -6.78 -8.53
N ALA A 61 4.87 -5.93 -7.54
CA ALA A 61 4.76 -6.39 -6.16
C ALA A 61 3.48 -7.22 -5.99
N GLY A 62 3.59 -8.44 -5.42
CA GLY A 62 2.45 -9.31 -5.16
C GLY A 62 1.47 -8.74 -4.12
N GLN A 63 1.95 -7.87 -3.23
CA GLN A 63 1.14 -7.14 -2.25
C GLN A 63 1.70 -5.73 -2.08
N THR A 64 0.79 -4.75 -2.08
CA THR A 64 1.10 -3.35 -1.77
C THR A 64 0.10 -2.83 -0.75
N ALA A 65 0.56 -2.03 0.20
CA ALA A 65 -0.31 -1.38 1.17
C ALA A 65 -0.04 0.12 1.21
N VAL A 66 -1.09 0.90 1.08
CA VAL A 66 -1.06 2.34 1.36
C VAL A 66 -1.46 2.53 2.81
N ILE A 67 -0.52 3.01 3.61
CA ILE A 67 -0.71 3.18 5.05
C ILE A 67 -1.10 4.64 5.30
N SER A 68 -2.24 4.84 5.97
CA SER A 68 -2.73 6.14 6.39
C SER A 68 -3.09 6.12 7.87
N THR A 69 -3.05 7.27 8.51
CA THR A 69 -3.50 7.45 9.90
C THR A 69 -4.80 8.23 9.95
N ARG A 70 -5.61 7.98 11.00
CA ARG A 70 -6.84 8.74 11.29
C ARG A 70 -6.61 9.84 12.31
N VAL A 71 -5.41 9.92 12.88
CA VAL A 71 -5.04 10.92 13.89
C VAL A 71 -4.21 11.99 13.24
N MET A 72 -4.55 13.25 13.48
CA MET A 72 -3.74 14.40 13.10
C MET A 72 -2.64 14.61 14.14
N GLY A 73 -1.43 14.95 13.69
CA GLY A 73 -0.31 15.21 14.56
C GLY A 73 1.01 15.31 13.81
N SER A 74 2.05 15.76 14.47
CA SER A 74 3.41 15.78 13.95
C SER A 74 4.05 14.39 14.06
N ILE A 75 4.89 14.05 13.09
CA ILE A 75 5.68 12.83 13.16
C ILE A 75 6.75 12.99 14.24
N SER A 76 6.68 12.15 15.26
CA SER A 76 7.64 12.15 16.35
C SER A 76 8.93 11.43 15.98
N ARG A 77 8.82 10.28 15.29
CA ARG A 77 9.98 9.49 14.85
C ARG A 77 9.64 8.59 13.67
N ILE A 78 10.59 8.46 12.75
CA ILE A 78 10.59 7.47 11.66
C ILE A 78 11.67 6.44 12.00
N TYR A 79 11.32 5.15 11.96
CA TYR A 79 12.18 4.04 12.36
C TYR A 79 12.80 3.31 11.18
N VAL A 80 12.32 3.57 9.96
CA VAL A 80 12.73 2.87 8.73
C VAL A 80 13.04 3.86 7.62
N LYS A 81 13.82 3.44 6.65
CA LYS A 81 14.14 4.21 5.43
C LYS A 81 13.60 3.50 4.21
N ALA A 82 13.48 4.22 3.10
CA ALA A 82 13.15 3.59 1.82
C ALA A 82 14.18 2.52 1.45
N GLY A 83 13.74 1.34 1.09
CA GLY A 83 14.56 0.17 0.77
C GLY A 83 14.79 -0.80 1.94
N ASP A 84 14.41 -0.44 3.17
CA ASP A 84 14.55 -1.35 4.31
C ASP A 84 13.58 -2.54 4.22
N LYS A 85 14.05 -3.71 4.63
CA LYS A 85 13.20 -4.87 4.85
C LYS A 85 12.52 -4.76 6.21
N VAL A 86 11.21 -4.96 6.24
CA VAL A 86 10.40 -4.86 7.46
C VAL A 86 9.64 -6.16 7.72
N ALA A 87 9.43 -6.48 8.98
CA ALA A 87 8.62 -7.62 9.38
C ALA A 87 7.18 -7.17 9.69
N LYS A 88 6.23 -8.08 9.53
CA LYS A 88 4.83 -7.86 9.92
C LYS A 88 4.73 -7.36 11.35
N GLY A 89 3.98 -6.28 11.55
CA GLY A 89 3.80 -5.65 12.87
C GLY A 89 4.96 -4.76 13.32
N GLN A 90 6.04 -4.65 12.54
CA GLN A 90 7.16 -3.77 12.87
C GLN A 90 6.72 -2.31 12.85
N LEU A 91 7.12 -1.53 13.86
CA LEU A 91 6.84 -0.10 13.97
C LEU A 91 7.63 0.67 12.91
N LEU A 92 6.93 1.40 12.06
CA LEU A 92 7.50 2.19 10.96
C LEU A 92 7.61 3.67 11.34
N VAL A 93 6.52 4.23 11.88
CA VAL A 93 6.42 5.65 12.20
C VAL A 93 5.66 5.81 13.50
N SER A 94 6.08 6.77 14.33
CA SER A 94 5.38 7.22 15.53
C SER A 94 4.93 8.66 15.35
N ILE A 95 3.66 8.92 15.63
CA ILE A 95 3.05 10.25 15.63
C ILE A 95 3.01 10.77 17.07
N SER A 96 3.13 12.07 17.26
CA SER A 96 3.01 12.71 18.58
C SER A 96 1.63 12.39 19.18
N ASN A 97 1.63 11.89 20.42
CA ASN A 97 0.44 11.43 21.12
C ASN A 97 0.21 12.13 22.46
N ALA A 98 0.88 13.25 22.70
CA ALA A 98 0.83 13.95 24.00
C ALA A 98 -0.62 14.31 24.38
N ASP A 99 -1.40 14.85 23.45
CA ASP A 99 -2.80 15.23 23.68
C ASP A 99 -3.68 14.03 23.98
N ILE A 100 -3.47 12.91 23.26
CA ILE A 100 -4.22 11.67 23.46
C ILE A 100 -3.84 11.04 24.81
N MET A 101 -2.58 11.13 25.21
CA MET A 101 -2.13 10.69 26.54
C MET A 101 -2.77 11.51 27.66
N ALA A 102 -2.93 12.82 27.48
CA ALA A 102 -3.65 13.66 28.43
C ALA A 102 -5.13 13.26 28.53
N GLN A 103 -5.79 13.02 27.40
CA GLN A 103 -7.17 12.50 27.38
C GLN A 103 -7.29 11.14 28.05
N ARG A 104 -6.30 10.26 27.88
CA ARG A 104 -6.26 8.98 28.57
C ARG A 104 -6.16 9.15 30.07
N ALA A 105 -5.29 10.03 30.56
CA ALA A 105 -5.16 10.32 31.98
C ALA A 105 -6.47 10.87 32.57
N GLN A 106 -7.19 11.72 31.84
CA GLN A 106 -8.50 12.21 32.22
C GLN A 106 -9.54 11.07 32.30
N ALA A 107 -9.59 10.18 31.33
CA ALA A 107 -10.47 9.02 31.35
C ALA A 107 -10.14 8.05 32.51
N ASP A 108 -8.86 7.82 32.80
CA ASP A 108 -8.43 6.99 33.92
C ASP A 108 -8.82 7.62 35.26
N ALA A 109 -8.76 8.93 35.41
CA ALA A 109 -9.25 9.66 36.60
C ALA A 109 -10.77 9.50 36.78
N ALA A 110 -11.54 9.66 35.69
CA ALA A 110 -13.00 9.45 35.70
C ALA A 110 -13.39 8.03 36.07
N ILE A 111 -12.63 7.04 35.61
CA ILE A 111 -12.81 5.62 36.00
C ILE A 111 -12.56 5.44 37.49
N SER A 112 -11.50 6.05 38.03
CA SER A 112 -11.17 5.95 39.46
C SER A 112 -12.30 6.51 40.31
N GLU A 113 -12.83 7.68 39.96
CA GLU A 113 -13.97 8.30 40.62
C GLU A 113 -15.22 7.41 40.55
N ALA A 114 -15.60 6.95 39.35
CA ALA A 114 -16.76 6.10 39.16
C ALA A 114 -16.64 4.75 39.88
N LYS A 115 -15.44 4.17 39.95
CA LYS A 115 -15.19 2.96 40.75
C LYS A 115 -15.38 3.15 42.23
N ALA A 116 -14.90 4.27 42.76
CA ALA A 116 -15.11 4.60 44.18
C ALA A 116 -16.60 4.77 44.51
N ALA A 117 -17.33 5.51 43.67
CA ALA A 117 -18.76 5.67 43.81
C ALA A 117 -19.53 4.32 43.68
N ALA A 118 -19.14 3.46 42.73
CA ALA A 118 -19.75 2.12 42.54
C ALA A 118 -19.51 1.23 43.77
N ALA A 119 -18.32 1.28 44.37
CA ALA A 119 -18.00 0.50 45.54
C ALA A 119 -18.83 0.95 46.78
N VAL A 120 -19.07 2.24 46.92
CA VAL A 120 -19.94 2.76 47.99
C VAL A 120 -21.39 2.35 47.76
N SER A 121 -21.91 2.57 46.57
CA SER A 121 -23.31 2.23 46.23
C SER A 121 -23.59 0.73 46.30
N ALA A 122 -22.59 -0.14 45.99
CA ALA A 122 -22.73 -1.59 46.17
C ALA A 122 -22.88 -1.98 47.63
N LYS A 123 -22.07 -1.37 48.53
CA LYS A 123 -22.22 -1.59 50.00
C LYS A 123 -23.55 -1.08 50.53
N ASP A 124 -24.02 0.05 50.04
CA ASP A 124 -25.33 0.58 50.41
C ASP A 124 -26.46 -0.35 49.95
N LEU A 125 -26.41 -0.82 48.74
CA LEU A 125 -27.38 -1.78 48.20
C LEU A 125 -27.41 -3.05 49.06
N GLU A 126 -26.25 -3.61 49.39
CA GLU A 126 -26.17 -4.79 50.22
C GLU A 126 -26.74 -4.55 51.62
N ARG A 127 -26.42 -3.43 52.25
CA ARG A 127 -26.96 -3.04 53.53
C ARG A 127 -28.49 -2.89 53.49
N PHE A 128 -29.06 -2.21 52.51
CA PHE A 128 -30.49 -2.03 52.37
C PHE A 128 -31.23 -3.36 52.04
N LYS A 129 -30.60 -4.30 51.30
CA LYS A 129 -31.13 -5.65 51.14
C LYS A 129 -31.30 -6.37 52.48
N GLN A 130 -30.29 -6.31 53.34
CA GLN A 130 -30.36 -6.91 54.67
C GLN A 130 -31.40 -6.24 55.57
N LEU A 131 -31.49 -4.89 55.55
CA LEU A 131 -32.53 -4.15 56.29
C LEU A 131 -33.93 -4.50 55.82
N TYR A 132 -34.17 -4.66 54.53
CA TYR A 132 -35.43 -5.06 53.97
C TYR A 132 -35.80 -6.50 54.39
N GLN A 133 -34.86 -7.45 54.34
CA GLN A 133 -35.06 -8.83 54.83
C GLN A 133 -35.46 -8.87 56.31
N ASN A 134 -34.90 -7.95 57.07
CA ASN A 134 -35.20 -7.83 58.51
C ASN A 134 -36.44 -6.90 58.80
N GLN A 135 -37.20 -6.56 57.77
CA GLN A 135 -38.40 -5.67 57.85
C GLN A 135 -38.07 -4.28 58.42
N SER A 136 -36.82 -3.84 58.37
CA SER A 136 -36.33 -2.59 58.89
C SER A 136 -36.18 -1.48 57.83
N ALA A 137 -36.46 -1.81 56.57
CA ALA A 137 -36.54 -0.88 55.45
C ALA A 137 -37.75 -1.18 54.58
N SER A 138 -38.29 -0.16 53.92
CA SER A 138 -39.40 -0.30 52.99
C SER A 138 -38.98 -0.80 51.62
N ALA A 139 -39.90 -1.40 50.87
CA ALA A 139 -39.64 -1.80 49.48
C ALA A 139 -39.23 -0.61 48.60
N LYS A 140 -39.76 0.57 48.85
CA LYS A 140 -39.48 1.80 48.11
C LYS A 140 -38.03 2.30 48.36
N GLU A 141 -37.53 2.16 49.59
CA GLU A 141 -36.15 2.48 49.90
C GLU A 141 -35.18 1.55 49.21
N LEU A 142 -35.42 0.24 49.22
CA LEU A 142 -34.61 -0.74 48.51
C LEU A 142 -34.63 -0.49 46.99
N GLU A 143 -35.81 -0.19 46.40
CA GLU A 143 -35.92 0.19 44.99
C GLU A 143 -35.09 1.41 44.68
N ASN A 144 -35.15 2.49 45.46
CA ASN A 144 -34.40 3.70 45.27
C ASN A 144 -32.87 3.46 45.27
N VAL A 145 -32.36 2.67 46.26
CA VAL A 145 -30.95 2.32 46.36
C VAL A 145 -30.51 1.43 45.19
N THR A 146 -31.39 0.52 44.75
CA THR A 146 -31.14 -0.31 43.57
C THR A 146 -30.98 0.52 42.29
N LEU A 147 -31.91 1.46 42.05
CA LEU A 147 -31.83 2.41 40.95
C LEU A 147 -30.57 3.27 41.01
N GLN A 148 -30.23 3.76 42.22
CA GLN A 148 -29.02 4.54 42.44
C GLN A 148 -27.77 3.75 42.11
N HIS A 149 -27.65 2.49 42.56
CA HIS A 149 -26.52 1.62 42.24
C HIS A 149 -26.42 1.35 40.75
N GLN A 150 -27.54 1.09 40.07
CA GLN A 150 -27.59 0.86 38.64
C GLN A 150 -27.14 2.09 37.85
N SER A 151 -27.57 3.29 38.25
CA SER A 151 -27.14 4.55 37.66
C SER A 151 -25.62 4.75 37.76
N ILE A 152 -25.06 4.52 38.97
CA ILE A 152 -23.61 4.62 39.19
C ILE A 152 -22.82 3.57 38.40
N SER A 153 -23.33 2.34 38.34
CA SER A 153 -22.69 1.28 37.53
C SER A 153 -22.66 1.62 36.05
N SER A 154 -23.75 2.22 35.53
CA SER A 154 -23.80 2.73 34.15
C SER A 154 -22.81 3.85 33.88
N LYS A 155 -22.57 4.75 34.87
CA LYS A 155 -21.54 5.78 34.77
C LYS A 155 -20.12 5.19 34.72
N LEU A 156 -19.86 4.16 35.52
CA LEU A 156 -18.57 3.45 35.47
C LEU A 156 -18.36 2.81 34.10
N GLU A 157 -19.38 2.16 33.53
CA GLU A 157 -19.31 1.57 32.21
C GLU A 157 -19.02 2.64 31.14
N THR A 158 -19.71 3.79 31.22
CA THR A 158 -19.46 4.92 30.30
C THR A 158 -18.00 5.40 30.38
N ALA A 159 -17.44 5.52 31.59
CA ALA A 159 -16.05 5.92 31.77
C ALA A 159 -15.07 4.88 31.19
N LEU A 160 -15.37 3.57 31.33
CA LEU A 160 -14.57 2.50 30.73
C LEU A 160 -14.59 2.56 29.21
N GLN A 161 -15.76 2.80 28.60
CA GLN A 161 -15.89 2.97 27.14
C GLN A 161 -15.15 4.20 26.64
N MET A 162 -15.15 5.30 27.37
CA MET A 162 -14.37 6.48 27.05
C MET A 162 -12.87 6.16 27.00
N ARG A 163 -12.34 5.41 27.96
CA ARG A 163 -10.93 4.95 27.94
C ARG A 163 -10.66 4.04 26.72
N ASN A 164 -11.57 3.14 26.39
CA ASN A 164 -11.42 2.26 25.23
C ASN A 164 -11.36 3.07 23.93
N GLN A 165 -12.16 4.12 23.79
CA GLN A 165 -12.12 5.03 22.66
C GLN A 165 -10.74 5.72 22.54
N VAL A 166 -10.22 6.25 23.65
CA VAL A 166 -8.90 6.89 23.67
C VAL A 166 -7.78 5.88 23.36
N ASN A 167 -7.87 4.64 23.86
CA ASN A 167 -6.90 3.59 23.52
C ASN A 167 -6.93 3.25 22.02
N ALA A 168 -8.10 3.23 21.38
CA ALA A 168 -8.20 3.07 19.94
C ALA A 168 -7.52 4.22 19.18
N MET A 169 -7.67 5.46 19.66
CA MET A 169 -6.96 6.61 19.08
C MET A 169 -5.44 6.48 19.26
N LEU A 170 -4.96 6.02 20.40
CA LEU A 170 -3.53 5.75 20.64
C LEU A 170 -2.98 4.70 19.70
N ALA A 171 -3.75 3.68 19.33
CA ALA A 171 -3.32 2.67 18.37
C ALA A 171 -3.00 3.28 17.00
N TYR A 172 -3.75 4.30 16.57
CA TYR A 172 -3.52 4.99 15.29
C TYR A 172 -2.29 5.90 15.29
N THR A 173 -1.68 6.20 16.45
CA THR A 173 -0.43 6.98 16.53
C THR A 173 0.81 6.13 16.21
N ARG A 174 0.67 4.81 16.16
CA ARG A 174 1.75 3.86 15.90
C ARG A 174 1.48 3.15 14.58
N ILE A 175 2.20 3.55 13.56
CA ILE A 175 2.06 2.98 12.23
C ILE A 175 2.98 1.77 12.11
N THR A 176 2.39 0.60 11.87
CA THR A 176 3.11 -0.68 11.75
C THR A 176 2.91 -1.32 10.38
N ALA A 177 3.83 -2.21 9.98
CA ALA A 177 3.73 -2.96 8.75
C ALA A 177 2.58 -3.98 8.83
N PRO A 178 1.66 -4.05 7.81
CA PRO A 178 0.50 -4.94 7.85
C PRO A 178 0.83 -6.39 7.48
N PHE A 179 1.90 -6.61 6.70
CA PHE A 179 2.38 -7.92 6.23
C PHE A 179 3.89 -7.98 6.21
#